data_e9a4330ed64eb815f7c89e9e4a340d23
#
_entry.id   e9a4330ed64eb815f7c89e9e4a340d23
#
_cell.length_a   1.000
_cell.length_b   1.000
_cell.length_c   1.000
_cell.angle_alpha   90.00
_cell.angle_beta   90.00
_cell.angle_gamma   90.00
#
_symmetry.space_group_name_H-M   'P 1'
#
loop_
_entity.id
_entity.type
_entity.pdbx_description
1 polymer ?
#
loop_
_entity_poly.entity_id
_entity_poly.type
_entity_poly.pdbx_seq_one_letter_code
_entity_poly.pdbx_strand_id
1 'polypeptide(L)'
;VYVWRTRGVVMAALMGVGALGGLMMLPSRRQEMEVSEASAMGRVESWYEGIQMFIGSPVFGIGAGGYSDLHELTAHNSFVLVLAETGIVGFTVWLAIVGYCFRMMLAIVERGDDIIDDVPLEVPDEVALKDWKTDKALSLCLLLSLTGFFTAAFFLSRSYVVILYLLVALVVGHYTRMRATYPSLPVFSLEKDLIRWPSYAVIGVIGLYLTVKVLLAMA
;
A
#
# COMPACT_ATOMS: atom_id res chain seq x y z
N VAL A 1 -21.45 -12.79 0.89
CA VAL A 1 -20.81 -14.12 0.85
C VAL A 1 -21.87 -15.21 0.87
N TYR A 2 -22.83 -15.18 1.82
CA TYR A 2 -23.89 -16.18 1.93
C TYR A 2 -24.77 -16.27 0.66
N VAL A 3 -25.23 -15.13 0.15
CA VAL A 3 -26.08 -15.04 -1.06
C VAL A 3 -25.33 -15.52 -2.30
N TRP A 4 -24.05 -15.24 -2.41
CA TRP A 4 -23.22 -15.74 -3.50
C TRP A 4 -23.17 -17.27 -3.53
N ARG A 5 -22.98 -17.88 -2.37
CA ARG A 5 -22.83 -19.33 -2.24
C ARG A 5 -24.13 -20.10 -2.51
N THR A 6 -25.30 -19.50 -2.17
CA THR A 6 -26.60 -20.21 -2.23
C THR A 6 -27.43 -19.88 -3.47
N ARG A 7 -27.30 -18.70 -4.05
CA ARG A 7 -28.17 -18.18 -5.13
C ARG A 7 -27.43 -17.71 -6.38
N GLY A 8 -26.11 -17.79 -6.39
CA GLY A 8 -25.26 -17.42 -7.51
C GLY A 8 -24.95 -15.91 -7.62
N VAL A 9 -23.96 -15.62 -8.46
CA VAL A 9 -23.38 -14.28 -8.64
C VAL A 9 -24.42 -13.24 -9.10
N VAL A 10 -25.36 -13.64 -9.96
CA VAL A 10 -26.38 -12.74 -10.53
C VAL A 10 -27.32 -12.21 -9.46
N MET A 11 -27.79 -13.09 -8.55
CA MET A 11 -28.65 -12.64 -7.44
C MET A 11 -27.91 -11.76 -6.45
N ALA A 12 -26.63 -12.05 -6.16
CA ALA A 12 -25.81 -11.21 -5.30
C ALA A 12 -25.59 -9.81 -5.93
N ALA A 13 -25.35 -9.76 -7.24
CA ALA A 13 -25.22 -8.51 -7.99
C ALA A 13 -26.52 -7.70 -8.01
N LEU A 14 -27.66 -8.34 -8.28
CA LEU A 14 -28.97 -7.67 -8.29
C LEU A 14 -29.35 -7.13 -6.91
N MET A 15 -29.10 -7.89 -5.84
CA MET A 15 -29.33 -7.40 -4.48
C MET A 15 -28.37 -6.24 -4.12
N GLY A 16 -27.12 -6.29 -4.57
CA GLY A 16 -26.14 -5.22 -4.39
C GLY A 16 -26.58 -3.92 -5.10
N VAL A 17 -26.98 -4.03 -6.35
CA VAL A 17 -27.47 -2.89 -7.15
C VAL A 17 -28.79 -2.34 -6.57
N GLY A 18 -29.71 -3.21 -6.15
CA GLY A 18 -30.97 -2.81 -5.52
C GLY A 18 -30.78 -2.12 -4.15
N ALA A 19 -29.84 -2.60 -3.35
CA ALA A 19 -29.47 -1.98 -2.08
C ALA A 19 -28.79 -0.61 -2.28
N LEU A 20 -27.89 -0.49 -3.25
CA LEU A 20 -27.26 0.78 -3.63
C LEU A 20 -28.28 1.79 -4.18
N GLY A 21 -29.19 1.34 -5.06
CA GLY A 21 -30.25 2.20 -5.60
C GLY A 21 -31.22 2.67 -4.52
N GLY A 22 -31.62 1.80 -3.59
CA GLY A 22 -32.49 2.16 -2.46
C GLY A 22 -31.80 3.13 -1.49
N LEU A 23 -30.50 2.95 -1.25
CA LEU A 23 -29.70 3.87 -0.44
C LEU A 23 -29.57 5.27 -1.08
N MET A 24 -29.53 5.37 -2.41
CA MET A 24 -29.44 6.67 -3.12
C MET A 24 -30.76 7.43 -3.16
N MET A 25 -31.90 6.80 -2.86
CA MET A 25 -33.22 7.46 -2.84
C MET A 25 -33.60 8.09 -1.50
N LEU A 26 -32.80 7.96 -0.44
CA LEU A 26 -33.09 8.56 0.86
C LEU A 26 -32.83 10.08 0.85
N PRO A 27 -33.82 10.95 1.19
CA PRO A 27 -33.69 12.41 1.13
C PRO A 27 -32.56 12.99 2.00
N SER A 28 -32.29 12.36 3.14
CA SER A 28 -31.19 12.74 4.05
C SER A 28 -29.82 12.57 3.42
N ARG A 29 -29.72 11.76 2.38
CA ARG A 29 -28.45 11.39 1.76
C ARG A 29 -27.94 12.42 0.75
N ARG A 30 -28.81 13.26 0.18
CA ARG A 30 -28.37 14.34 -0.73
C ARG A 30 -27.52 15.36 0.00
N GLN A 31 -27.92 15.74 1.20
CA GLN A 31 -27.18 16.66 2.06
C GLN A 31 -25.85 16.04 2.54
N GLU A 32 -25.85 14.74 2.87
CA GLU A 32 -24.62 14.00 3.19
C GLU A 32 -23.71 13.84 1.96
N MET A 33 -24.27 13.70 0.75
CA MET A 33 -23.50 13.64 -0.49
C MET A 33 -22.82 14.97 -0.81
N GLU A 34 -23.51 16.11 -0.67
CA GLU A 34 -22.93 17.44 -0.88
C GLU A 34 -21.78 17.72 0.08
N VAL A 35 -21.93 17.35 1.37
CA VAL A 35 -20.85 17.47 2.37
C VAL A 35 -19.70 16.49 2.07
N SER A 36 -20.01 15.29 1.58
CA SER A 36 -19.03 14.29 1.19
C SER A 36 -18.25 14.73 -0.06
N GLU A 37 -18.91 15.32 -1.04
CA GLU A 37 -18.29 15.86 -2.26
C GLU A 37 -17.37 17.04 -1.92
N ALA A 38 -17.80 17.98 -1.08
CA ALA A 38 -16.96 19.06 -0.60
C ALA A 38 -15.72 18.56 0.17
N SER A 39 -15.89 17.51 0.99
CA SER A 39 -14.78 16.88 1.71
C SER A 39 -13.83 16.11 0.77
N ALA A 40 -14.36 15.47 -0.27
CA ALA A 40 -13.54 14.79 -1.26
C ALA A 40 -12.74 15.79 -2.09
N MET A 41 -13.37 16.92 -2.46
CA MET A 41 -12.71 17.99 -3.21
C MET A 41 -11.58 18.63 -2.40
N GLY A 42 -11.80 18.94 -1.12
CA GLY A 42 -10.76 19.47 -0.24
C GLY A 42 -9.52 18.53 -0.14
N ARG A 43 -9.72 17.20 -0.27
CA ARG A 43 -8.58 16.27 -0.35
C ARG A 43 -7.83 16.38 -1.66
N VAL A 44 -8.52 16.52 -2.79
CA VAL A 44 -7.90 16.66 -4.12
C VAL A 44 -7.12 17.99 -4.18
N GLU A 45 -7.66 19.05 -3.62
CA GLU A 45 -6.96 20.33 -3.46
C GLU A 45 -5.69 20.17 -2.61
N SER A 46 -5.79 19.48 -1.45
CA SER A 46 -4.60 19.18 -0.63
C SER A 46 -3.55 18.36 -1.40
N TRP A 47 -3.96 17.42 -2.25
CA TRP A 47 -3.01 16.67 -3.09
C TRP A 47 -2.35 17.57 -4.13
N TYR A 48 -3.10 18.48 -4.71
CA TYR A 48 -2.57 19.45 -5.66
C TYR A 48 -1.52 20.35 -5.00
N GLU A 49 -1.81 20.91 -3.83
CA GLU A 49 -0.87 21.71 -3.05
C GLU A 49 0.42 20.93 -2.73
N GLY A 50 0.30 19.66 -2.31
CA GLY A 50 1.46 18.81 -2.08
C GLY A 50 2.31 18.61 -3.33
N ILE A 51 1.68 18.49 -4.50
CA ILE A 51 2.41 18.41 -5.78
C ILE A 51 3.08 19.75 -6.10
N GLN A 52 2.47 20.91 -5.83
CA GLN A 52 3.10 22.22 -6.01
C GLN A 52 4.30 22.38 -5.07
N MET A 53 4.20 21.95 -3.81
CA MET A 53 5.34 21.92 -2.87
C MET A 53 6.49 21.07 -3.41
N PHE A 54 6.20 19.89 -3.97
CA PHE A 54 7.21 19.06 -4.63
C PHE A 54 7.84 19.77 -5.84
N ILE A 55 7.05 20.40 -6.69
CA ILE A 55 7.57 21.15 -7.87
C ILE A 55 8.50 22.28 -7.42
N GLY A 56 8.19 22.95 -6.31
CA GLY A 56 9.02 24.01 -5.73
C GLY A 56 10.34 23.51 -5.14
N SER A 57 10.38 22.26 -4.66
CA SER A 57 11.56 21.64 -4.02
C SER A 57 11.71 20.17 -4.41
N PRO A 58 12.04 19.83 -5.68
CA PRO A 58 11.86 18.50 -6.23
C PRO A 58 12.88 17.47 -5.72
N VAL A 59 14.07 17.89 -5.27
CA VAL A 59 15.14 16.96 -4.90
C VAL A 59 14.96 16.45 -3.48
N PHE A 60 14.84 17.35 -2.50
CA PHE A 60 14.80 17.01 -1.07
C PHE A 60 13.49 17.39 -0.39
N GLY A 61 12.53 17.96 -1.14
CA GLY A 61 11.25 18.41 -0.59
C GLY A 61 11.36 19.65 0.29
N ILE A 62 10.26 19.98 0.96
CA ILE A 62 10.15 21.15 1.85
C ILE A 62 10.59 20.87 3.29
N GLY A 63 11.00 19.63 3.58
CA GLY A 63 11.37 19.17 4.94
C GLY A 63 10.24 18.48 5.66
N ALA A 64 10.60 17.58 6.59
CA ALA A 64 9.65 16.82 7.40
C ALA A 64 8.80 17.77 8.27
N GLY A 65 7.47 17.61 8.22
CA GLY A 65 6.51 18.47 8.91
C GLY A 65 6.19 19.78 8.17
N GLY A 66 6.97 20.14 7.16
CA GLY A 66 6.80 21.39 6.40
C GLY A 66 5.47 21.48 5.64
N TYR A 67 4.82 20.36 5.37
CA TYR A 67 3.51 20.37 4.73
C TYR A 67 2.47 21.11 5.59
N SER A 68 2.41 20.78 6.89
CA SER A 68 1.46 21.39 7.83
C SER A 68 1.80 22.86 8.16
N ASP A 69 3.04 23.27 7.94
CA ASP A 69 3.46 24.68 8.12
C ASP A 69 3.00 25.58 6.98
N LEU A 70 2.88 25.02 5.77
CA LEU A 70 2.50 25.74 4.55
C LEU A 70 1.01 25.61 4.20
N HIS A 71 0.33 24.59 4.72
CA HIS A 71 -1.06 24.31 4.42
C HIS A 71 -1.81 23.92 5.71
N GLU A 72 -2.99 24.49 5.97
CA GLU A 72 -3.75 24.26 7.19
C GLU A 72 -4.24 22.81 7.37
N LEU A 73 -4.39 22.07 6.26
CA LEU A 73 -4.80 20.66 6.23
C LEU A 73 -3.62 19.76 5.92
N THR A 74 -3.67 18.53 6.39
CA THR A 74 -2.70 17.50 5.99
C THR A 74 -2.95 17.05 4.54
N ALA A 75 -1.97 16.41 3.91
CA ALA A 75 -2.10 15.90 2.54
C ALA A 75 -3.23 14.88 2.35
N HIS A 76 -3.74 14.25 3.41
CA HIS A 76 -4.70 13.14 3.34
C HIS A 76 -4.30 12.02 2.36
N ASN A 77 -3.01 11.91 2.05
CA ASN A 77 -2.41 10.89 1.20
C ASN A 77 -0.94 10.77 1.57
N SER A 78 -0.53 9.58 1.98
CA SER A 78 0.85 9.34 2.43
C SER A 78 1.88 9.47 1.30
N PHE A 79 1.51 9.13 0.08
CA PHE A 79 2.43 9.23 -1.07
C PHE A 79 2.70 10.69 -1.43
N VAL A 80 1.65 11.51 -1.46
CA VAL A 80 1.78 12.96 -1.70
C VAL A 80 2.56 13.61 -0.57
N LEU A 81 2.27 13.25 0.70
CA LEU A 81 2.97 13.80 1.86
C LEU A 81 4.47 13.52 1.81
N VAL A 82 4.87 12.25 1.61
CA VAL A 82 6.28 11.88 1.52
C VAL A 82 6.96 12.59 0.35
N LEU A 83 6.29 12.65 -0.81
CA LEU A 83 6.84 13.32 -1.99
C LEU A 83 7.07 14.82 -1.75
N ALA A 84 6.10 15.52 -1.15
CA ALA A 84 6.20 16.95 -0.85
C ALA A 84 7.31 17.23 0.18
N GLU A 85 7.36 16.47 1.26
CA GLU A 85 8.27 16.73 2.37
C GLU A 85 9.71 16.24 2.13
N THR A 86 9.90 15.15 1.37
CA THR A 86 11.23 14.53 1.20
C THR A 86 11.76 14.55 -0.23
N GLY A 87 10.98 15.09 -1.17
CA GLY A 87 11.31 15.15 -2.58
C GLY A 87 11.46 13.79 -3.23
N ILE A 88 12.04 13.78 -4.44
CA ILE A 88 12.20 12.54 -5.21
C ILE A 88 13.18 11.57 -4.56
N VAL A 89 14.18 12.07 -3.84
CA VAL A 89 15.20 11.24 -3.17
C VAL A 89 14.56 10.46 -2.02
N GLY A 90 13.91 11.15 -1.08
CA GLY A 90 13.27 10.50 0.06
C GLY A 90 12.09 9.64 -0.35
N PHE A 91 11.29 10.08 -1.33
CA PHE A 91 10.19 9.31 -1.89
C PHE A 91 10.69 7.98 -2.50
N THR A 92 11.82 8.01 -3.24
CA THR A 92 12.43 6.80 -3.80
C THR A 92 12.85 5.82 -2.73
N VAL A 93 13.51 6.29 -1.66
CA VAL A 93 13.93 5.44 -0.53
C VAL A 93 12.72 4.85 0.19
N TRP A 94 11.72 5.67 0.48
CA TRP A 94 10.49 5.22 1.14
C TRP A 94 9.75 4.19 0.28
N LEU A 95 9.62 4.44 -1.03
CA LEU A 95 8.99 3.52 -1.98
C LEU A 95 9.77 2.20 -2.08
N ALA A 96 11.10 2.25 -2.01
CA ALA A 96 11.94 1.05 -2.00
C ALA A 96 11.70 0.20 -0.75
N ILE A 97 11.65 0.81 0.45
CA ILE A 97 11.35 0.11 1.71
C ILE A 97 10.00 -0.62 1.60
N VAL A 98 8.96 0.12 1.19
CA VAL A 98 7.61 -0.42 1.01
C VAL A 98 7.60 -1.55 -0.02
N GLY A 99 8.18 -1.31 -1.19
CA GLY A 99 8.20 -2.26 -2.28
C GLY A 99 8.99 -3.54 -1.95
N TYR A 100 10.07 -3.44 -1.18
CA TYR A 100 10.77 -4.63 -0.70
C TYR A 100 9.91 -5.43 0.28
N CYS A 101 9.15 -4.79 1.16
CA CYS A 101 8.23 -5.51 2.06
C CYS A 101 7.21 -6.34 1.25
N PHE A 102 6.61 -5.78 0.22
CA PHE A 102 5.71 -6.52 -0.66
C PHE A 102 6.42 -7.65 -1.39
N ARG A 103 7.59 -7.40 -1.98
CA ARG A 103 8.38 -8.41 -2.71
C ARG A 103 8.82 -9.57 -1.81
N MET A 104 9.21 -9.29 -0.57
CA MET A 104 9.59 -10.31 0.41
C MET A 104 8.42 -11.23 0.73
N MET A 105 7.24 -10.69 1.00
CA MET A 105 6.07 -11.51 1.32
C MET A 105 5.55 -12.28 0.11
N LEU A 106 5.50 -11.64 -1.07
CA LEU A 106 5.13 -12.30 -2.31
C LEU A 106 6.07 -13.46 -2.65
N ALA A 107 7.38 -13.30 -2.47
CA ALA A 107 8.36 -14.35 -2.73
C ALA A 107 8.12 -15.62 -1.90
N ILE A 108 7.59 -15.51 -0.67
CA ILE A 108 7.22 -16.65 0.15
C ILE A 108 5.85 -17.21 -0.29
N VAL A 109 4.85 -16.34 -0.48
CA VAL A 109 3.48 -16.76 -0.80
C VAL A 109 3.41 -17.47 -2.15
N GLU A 110 4.18 -17.04 -3.13
CA GLU A 110 4.21 -17.62 -4.48
C GLU A 110 5.07 -18.90 -4.58
N ARG A 111 5.92 -19.17 -3.59
CA ARG A 111 6.78 -20.35 -3.60
C ARG A 111 5.98 -21.64 -3.34
N GLY A 112 6.32 -22.71 -4.06
CA GLY A 112 5.73 -24.04 -3.91
C GLY A 112 6.20 -24.79 -2.65
N ASP A 113 5.62 -25.95 -2.43
CA ASP A 113 5.96 -26.80 -1.28
C ASP A 113 7.29 -27.57 -1.49
N ASP A 114 7.83 -27.57 -2.70
CA ASP A 114 9.15 -28.09 -3.05
C ASP A 114 10.32 -27.44 -2.31
N ILE A 115 10.08 -26.29 -1.68
CA ILE A 115 11.08 -25.57 -0.86
C ILE A 115 11.52 -26.36 0.38
N ILE A 116 10.75 -27.36 0.82
CA ILE A 116 11.13 -28.22 1.96
C ILE A 116 12.42 -29.02 1.69
N ASP A 117 12.79 -29.21 0.43
CA ASP A 117 14.04 -29.84 0.03
C ASP A 117 15.28 -29.03 0.50
N ASP A 118 15.12 -27.76 0.84
CA ASP A 118 16.16 -26.92 1.44
C ASP A 118 16.43 -27.24 2.91
N VAL A 119 15.51 -27.95 3.57
CA VAL A 119 15.61 -28.28 5.01
C VAL A 119 16.53 -29.50 5.21
N PRO A 120 17.37 -29.52 6.28
CA PRO A 120 18.25 -30.66 6.55
C PRO A 120 17.46 -31.98 6.66
N LEU A 121 18.04 -33.07 6.12
CA LEU A 121 17.46 -34.43 6.10
C LEU A 121 17.11 -34.99 7.49
N GLU A 122 17.58 -34.35 8.54
CA GLU A 122 17.29 -34.73 9.94
C GLU A 122 15.85 -34.38 10.37
N VAL A 123 15.20 -33.47 9.65
CA VAL A 123 13.83 -33.03 9.93
C VAL A 123 12.86 -33.87 9.07
N PRO A 124 11.88 -34.58 9.69
CA PRO A 124 10.88 -35.30 8.90
C PRO A 124 10.08 -34.37 7.96
N ASP A 125 9.86 -34.82 6.73
CA ASP A 125 9.16 -34.05 5.68
C ASP A 125 7.79 -33.52 6.12
N GLU A 126 7.05 -34.29 6.91
CA GLU A 126 5.73 -33.88 7.44
C GLU A 126 5.85 -32.66 8.38
N VAL A 127 6.92 -32.62 9.19
CA VAL A 127 7.17 -31.49 10.10
C VAL A 127 7.61 -30.27 9.31
N ALA A 128 8.56 -30.44 8.41
CA ALA A 128 9.05 -29.38 7.52
C ALA A 128 7.90 -28.77 6.71
N LEU A 129 7.02 -29.59 6.14
CA LEU A 129 5.85 -29.13 5.38
C LEU A 129 4.84 -28.38 6.25
N LYS A 130 4.60 -28.85 7.47
CA LYS A 130 3.70 -28.17 8.42
C LYS A 130 4.24 -26.80 8.80
N ASP A 131 5.54 -26.71 9.10
CA ASP A 131 6.20 -25.46 9.47
C ASP A 131 6.20 -24.48 8.29
N TRP A 132 6.53 -24.97 7.09
CA TRP A 132 6.44 -24.20 5.86
C TRP A 132 5.04 -23.60 5.63
N LYS A 133 3.98 -24.41 5.73
CA LYS A 133 2.59 -23.95 5.55
C LYS A 133 2.19 -22.91 6.60
N THR A 134 2.66 -23.06 7.84
CA THR A 134 2.42 -22.08 8.91
C THR A 134 3.12 -20.76 8.61
N ASP A 135 4.37 -20.79 8.19
CA ASP A 135 5.16 -19.63 7.84
C ASP A 135 4.62 -18.91 6.58
N LYS A 136 4.20 -19.69 5.60
CA LYS A 136 3.52 -19.19 4.39
C LYS A 136 2.19 -18.50 4.73
N ALA A 137 1.41 -19.05 5.65
CA ALA A 137 0.19 -18.43 6.14
C ALA A 137 0.47 -17.11 6.87
N LEU A 138 1.52 -17.05 7.71
CA LEU A 138 1.94 -15.81 8.35
C LEU A 138 2.38 -14.76 7.32
N SER A 139 3.13 -15.17 6.28
CA SER A 139 3.53 -14.29 5.18
C SER A 139 2.32 -13.72 4.45
N LEU A 140 1.29 -14.52 4.22
CA LEU A 140 0.02 -14.06 3.63
C LEU A 140 -0.69 -13.06 4.54
N CYS A 141 -0.74 -13.30 5.85
CA CYS A 141 -1.31 -12.35 6.81
C CYS A 141 -0.56 -11.01 6.80
N LEU A 142 0.78 -11.04 6.76
CA LEU A 142 1.60 -9.82 6.66
C LEU A 142 1.39 -9.10 5.32
N LEU A 143 1.28 -9.83 4.20
CA LEU A 143 0.97 -9.27 2.89
C LEU A 143 -0.39 -8.57 2.87
N LEU A 144 -1.42 -9.20 3.44
CA LEU A 144 -2.75 -8.60 3.57
C LEU A 144 -2.74 -7.38 4.49
N SER A 145 -1.96 -7.42 5.57
CA SER A 145 -1.77 -6.27 6.48
C SER A 145 -1.10 -5.09 5.77
N LEU A 146 -0.04 -5.35 4.99
CA LEU A 146 0.59 -4.33 4.14
C LEU A 146 -0.41 -3.74 3.15
N THR A 147 -1.17 -4.59 2.45
CA THR A 147 -2.17 -4.16 1.47
C THR A 147 -3.22 -3.27 2.12
N GLY A 148 -3.78 -3.70 3.26
CA GLY A 148 -4.77 -2.92 4.02
C GLY A 148 -4.21 -1.58 4.51
N PHE A 149 -2.98 -1.60 5.06
CA PHE A 149 -2.33 -0.38 5.52
C PHE A 149 -2.11 0.62 4.37
N PHE A 150 -1.57 0.19 3.23
CA PHE A 150 -1.29 1.08 2.11
C PHE A 150 -2.54 1.52 1.35
N THR A 151 -3.59 0.72 1.34
CA THR A 151 -4.92 1.15 0.88
C THR A 151 -5.44 2.31 1.75
N ALA A 152 -5.35 2.17 3.08
CA ALA A 152 -5.72 3.26 3.99
C ALA A 152 -4.80 4.47 3.87
N ALA A 153 -3.49 4.26 3.71
CA ALA A 153 -2.48 5.30 3.57
C ALA A 153 -2.65 6.13 2.28
N PHE A 154 -3.31 5.60 1.27
CA PHE A 154 -3.66 6.36 0.07
C PHE A 154 -4.69 7.47 0.35
N PHE A 155 -5.54 7.29 1.38
CA PHE A 155 -6.56 8.26 1.78
C PHE A 155 -6.24 8.98 3.09
N LEU A 156 -5.12 8.66 3.73
CA LEU A 156 -4.71 9.18 5.03
C LEU A 156 -3.21 9.48 5.07
N SER A 157 -2.82 10.51 5.81
CA SER A 157 -1.41 10.82 6.08
C SER A 157 -0.85 9.87 7.16
N ARG A 158 -0.36 8.69 6.75
CA ARG A 158 0.15 7.63 7.64
C ARG A 158 1.63 7.29 7.42
N SER A 159 2.39 8.18 6.78
CA SER A 159 3.78 7.92 6.40
C SER A 159 4.74 7.81 7.58
N TYR A 160 4.47 8.53 8.67
CA TYR A 160 5.37 8.63 9.82
C TYR A 160 4.78 8.01 11.10
N VAL A 161 3.77 7.13 10.97
CA VAL A 161 3.19 6.45 12.14
C VAL A 161 4.01 5.23 12.55
N VAL A 162 4.12 5.02 13.85
CA VAL A 162 4.88 3.89 14.44
C VAL A 162 4.43 2.54 13.88
N ILE A 163 3.14 2.38 13.59
CA ILE A 163 2.56 1.14 13.04
C ILE A 163 3.22 0.74 11.71
N LEU A 164 3.56 1.69 10.84
CA LEU A 164 4.28 1.40 9.59
C LEU A 164 5.63 0.76 9.86
N TYR A 165 6.41 1.36 10.76
CA TYR A 165 7.76 0.87 11.09
C TYR A 165 7.72 -0.50 11.79
N LEU A 166 6.74 -0.74 12.65
CA LEU A 166 6.52 -2.05 13.27
C LEU A 166 6.17 -3.11 12.22
N LEU A 167 5.30 -2.77 11.26
CA LEU A 167 4.93 -3.68 10.18
C LEU A 167 6.13 -4.00 9.29
N VAL A 168 6.95 -3.00 8.94
CA VAL A 168 8.20 -3.18 8.20
C VAL A 168 9.16 -4.10 8.98
N ALA A 169 9.33 -3.86 10.27
CA ALA A 169 10.22 -4.68 11.12
C ALA A 169 9.75 -6.14 11.21
N LEU A 170 8.44 -6.38 11.33
CA LEU A 170 7.87 -7.73 11.34
C LEU A 170 8.10 -8.44 10.00
N VAL A 171 7.88 -7.74 8.88
CA VAL A 171 8.09 -8.29 7.53
C VAL A 171 9.55 -8.65 7.30
N VAL A 172 10.47 -7.73 7.61
CA VAL A 172 11.91 -7.95 7.43
C VAL A 172 12.42 -9.04 8.35
N GLY A 173 12.00 -9.04 9.62
CA GLY A 173 12.38 -10.06 10.59
C GLY A 173 11.89 -11.46 10.18
N HIS A 174 10.62 -11.56 9.77
CA HIS A 174 10.06 -12.81 9.26
C HIS A 174 10.82 -13.30 8.01
N TYR A 175 11.06 -12.44 7.03
CA TYR A 175 11.76 -12.79 5.81
C TYR A 175 13.20 -13.23 6.06
N THR A 176 13.90 -12.54 6.97
CA THR A 176 15.29 -12.89 7.36
C THR A 176 15.35 -14.28 8.00
N ARG A 177 14.39 -14.59 8.89
CA ARG A 177 14.26 -15.91 9.50
C ARG A 177 13.96 -16.98 8.42
N MET A 178 13.02 -16.70 7.54
CA MET A 178 12.68 -17.61 6.44
C MET A 178 13.88 -17.92 5.55
N ARG A 179 14.68 -16.90 5.20
CA ARG A 179 15.89 -17.11 4.41
C ARG A 179 16.98 -17.90 5.11
N ALA A 180 17.03 -17.84 6.44
CA ALA A 180 17.97 -18.68 7.20
C ALA A 180 17.58 -20.17 7.17
N THR A 181 16.28 -20.46 7.11
CA THR A 181 15.73 -21.83 7.02
C THR A 181 15.66 -22.32 5.57
N TYR A 182 15.33 -21.43 4.63
CA TYR A 182 15.12 -21.74 3.20
C TYR A 182 16.04 -20.87 2.33
N PRO A 183 17.30 -21.27 2.11
CA PRO A 183 18.28 -20.47 1.38
C PRO A 183 17.95 -20.21 -0.09
N SER A 184 17.06 -21.00 -0.70
CA SER A 184 16.58 -20.82 -2.09
C SER A 184 15.70 -19.58 -2.27
N LEU A 185 15.20 -18.96 -1.19
CA LEU A 185 14.47 -17.70 -1.26
C LEU A 185 15.37 -16.58 -1.81
N PRO A 186 14.83 -15.67 -2.64
CA PRO A 186 15.63 -14.66 -3.32
C PRO A 186 16.31 -13.68 -2.36
N VAL A 187 17.49 -13.20 -2.77
CA VAL A 187 18.19 -12.09 -2.08
C VAL A 187 17.79 -10.79 -2.71
N PHE A 188 17.19 -9.90 -1.92
CA PHE A 188 16.92 -8.53 -2.32
C PHE A 188 18.08 -7.62 -1.91
N SER A 189 18.62 -6.84 -2.85
CA SER A 189 19.68 -5.88 -2.57
C SER A 189 19.44 -4.58 -3.36
N LEU A 190 19.74 -3.45 -2.72
CA LEU A 190 19.63 -2.13 -3.34
C LEU A 190 20.55 -2.00 -4.55
N GLU A 191 21.73 -2.61 -4.53
CA GLU A 191 22.69 -2.54 -5.63
C GLU A 191 22.12 -3.09 -6.95
N LYS A 192 21.35 -4.18 -6.88
CA LYS A 192 20.70 -4.79 -8.04
C LYS A 192 19.51 -3.99 -8.56
N ASP A 193 18.90 -3.20 -7.69
CA ASP A 193 17.66 -2.46 -7.96
C ASP A 193 17.89 -0.93 -8.02
N LEU A 194 19.16 -0.47 -8.16
CA LEU A 194 19.52 0.96 -8.16
C LEU A 194 18.75 1.81 -9.19
N ILE A 195 18.42 1.25 -10.35
CA ILE A 195 17.66 1.93 -11.41
C ILE A 195 16.17 1.71 -11.24
N ARG A 196 15.77 0.56 -10.69
CA ARG A 196 14.35 0.16 -10.57
C ARG A 196 13.55 1.12 -9.69
N TRP A 197 14.05 1.42 -8.49
CA TRP A 197 13.30 2.25 -7.53
C TRP A 197 13.16 3.71 -7.97
N PRO A 198 14.21 4.37 -8.48
CA PRO A 198 14.05 5.69 -9.08
C PRO A 198 13.07 5.70 -10.26
N SER A 199 13.10 4.67 -11.12
CA SER A 199 12.13 4.57 -12.23
C SER A 199 10.70 4.43 -11.73
N TYR A 200 10.45 3.62 -10.71
CA TYR A 200 9.12 3.49 -10.10
C TYR A 200 8.70 4.78 -9.39
N ALA A 201 9.63 5.50 -8.76
CA ALA A 201 9.34 6.78 -8.15
C ALA A 201 8.89 7.82 -9.21
N VAL A 202 9.60 7.91 -10.33
CA VAL A 202 9.22 8.80 -11.44
C VAL A 202 7.86 8.42 -12.02
N ILE A 203 7.60 7.13 -12.26
CA ILE A 203 6.30 6.65 -12.73
C ILE A 203 5.20 6.99 -11.71
N GLY A 204 5.47 6.79 -10.41
CA GLY A 204 4.56 7.14 -9.33
C GLY A 204 4.23 8.63 -9.28
N VAL A 205 5.22 9.50 -9.43
CA VAL A 205 5.04 10.97 -9.48
C VAL A 205 4.16 11.36 -10.67
N ILE A 206 4.45 10.82 -11.86
CA ILE A 206 3.65 11.07 -13.06
C ILE A 206 2.22 10.59 -12.84
N GLY A 207 2.04 9.39 -12.28
CA GLY A 207 0.73 8.83 -11.98
C GLY A 207 -0.07 9.70 -10.99
N LEU A 208 0.55 10.14 -9.90
CA LEU A 208 -0.07 11.06 -8.93
C LEU A 208 -0.47 12.39 -9.59
N TYR A 209 0.45 12.98 -10.36
CA TYR A 209 0.18 14.23 -11.06
C TYR A 209 -1.01 14.12 -12.03
N LEU A 210 -1.04 13.07 -12.85
CA LEU A 210 -2.14 12.83 -13.79
C LEU A 210 -3.46 12.59 -13.07
N THR A 211 -3.44 11.80 -11.98
CA THR A 211 -4.63 11.52 -11.16
C THR A 211 -5.22 12.82 -10.61
N VAL A 212 -4.39 13.68 -10.02
CA VAL A 212 -4.85 14.97 -9.48
C VAL A 212 -5.40 15.87 -10.59
N LYS A 213 -4.72 15.94 -11.75
CA LYS A 213 -5.19 16.74 -12.90
C LYS A 213 -6.54 16.26 -13.41
N VAL A 214 -6.74 14.95 -13.52
CA VAL A 214 -8.03 14.38 -13.96
C VAL A 214 -9.13 14.67 -12.94
N LEU A 215 -8.87 14.47 -11.64
CA LEU A 215 -9.85 14.73 -10.59
C LEU A 215 -10.26 16.20 -10.53
N LEU A 216 -9.31 17.14 -10.67
CA LEU A 216 -9.60 18.58 -10.74
C LEU A 216 -10.36 18.99 -12.01
N ALA A 217 -10.19 18.27 -13.12
CA ALA A 217 -10.91 18.55 -14.36
C ALA A 217 -12.33 18.00 -14.36
N MET A 218 -12.66 17.05 -13.47
CA MET A 218 -13.98 16.44 -13.31
C MET A 218 -14.86 17.14 -12.26
N ALA A 219 -14.27 18.02 -11.48
CA ALA A 219 -14.90 18.81 -10.43
C ALA A 219 -15.37 20.16 -10.93
#